data_1a0b7c0fcab75a387436af2a6fdc1e5f
#
_entry.id   1a0b7c0fcab75a387436af2a6fdc1e5f
#
_cell.length_a   1.000
_cell.length_b   1.000
_cell.length_c   1.000
_cell.angle_alpha   90.00
_cell.angle_beta   90.00
_cell.angle_gamma   90.00
#
_symmetry.space_group_name_H-M   'P 1'
#
loop_
_entity.id
_entity.type
_entity.pdbx_description
1 polymer ?
#
loop_
_entity_poly.entity_id
_entity_poly.type
_entity_poly.pdbx_seq_one_letter_code
_entity_poly.pdbx_strand_id
1 'polypeptide(L)'
;ALPIYRLAESIQLMKLSHAVITSVDRDDLDDLGAAHWAKTISEIKRLNPETTTEVLIPDFQGKSELIQLVIDAKPDIISHNMETVRRISPLVRSAANYATSLKVIKQIANNGITAKSGIMVGLGERPEEVEEVMDDLLAQGCKILTIGQYLQPTHRHYPVAEYITPDQFKQYRTIGLKKGFREVESAPLVRSSYHAEKHIKFKG
;
A
#
# COMPACT_ATOMS: atom_id res chain seq x y z
N ALA A 1 5.69 2.04 -24.43
CA ALA A 1 5.60 0.58 -24.68
C ALA A 1 6.87 -0.16 -24.23
N LEU A 2 8.09 0.30 -24.59
CA LEU A 2 9.34 -0.39 -24.25
C LEU A 2 9.59 -0.59 -22.73
N PRO A 3 9.40 0.43 -21.84
CA PRO A 3 9.64 0.25 -20.42
C PRO A 3 8.71 -0.78 -19.77
N ILE A 4 7.44 -0.79 -20.16
CA ILE A 4 6.43 -1.75 -19.62
C ILE A 4 6.81 -3.18 -20.02
N TYR A 5 7.15 -3.41 -21.29
CA TYR A 5 7.57 -4.72 -21.77
C TYR A 5 8.82 -5.21 -21.05
N ARG A 6 9.83 -4.36 -20.90
CA ARG A 6 11.07 -4.71 -20.17
C ARG A 6 10.83 -5.05 -18.71
N LEU A 7 9.89 -4.40 -18.05
CA LEU A 7 9.53 -4.75 -16.68
C LEU A 7 8.94 -6.15 -16.61
N ALA A 8 7.96 -6.46 -17.47
CA ALA A 8 7.33 -7.77 -17.52
C ALA A 8 8.35 -8.88 -17.91
N GLU A 9 9.26 -8.59 -18.83
CA GLU A 9 10.36 -9.49 -19.21
C GLU A 9 11.34 -9.71 -18.05
N SER A 10 11.67 -8.68 -17.29
CA SER A 10 12.54 -8.80 -16.11
C SER A 10 11.94 -9.72 -15.06
N ILE A 11 10.63 -9.60 -14.78
CA ILE A 11 9.90 -10.47 -13.86
C ILE A 11 9.99 -11.93 -14.33
N GLN A 12 9.84 -12.17 -15.65
CA GLN A 12 9.95 -13.49 -16.27
C GLN A 12 11.37 -14.07 -16.13
N LEU A 13 12.39 -13.28 -16.45
CA LEU A 13 13.78 -13.69 -16.33
C LEU A 13 14.18 -14.03 -14.91
N MET A 14 13.67 -13.28 -13.92
CA MET A 14 13.90 -13.53 -12.50
C MET A 14 13.05 -14.69 -11.96
N LYS A 15 12.10 -15.21 -12.72
CA LYS A 15 11.17 -16.29 -12.33
C LYS A 15 10.45 -15.98 -11.01
N LEU A 16 9.97 -14.76 -10.84
CA LEU A 16 9.30 -14.36 -9.62
C LEU A 16 7.92 -15.03 -9.51
N SER A 17 7.63 -15.61 -8.35
CA SER A 17 6.29 -16.09 -8.01
C SER A 17 5.36 -14.96 -7.58
N HIS A 18 5.92 -13.84 -7.09
CA HIS A 18 5.22 -12.64 -6.69
C HIS A 18 6.03 -11.40 -7.04
N ALA A 19 5.37 -10.36 -7.57
CA ALA A 19 6.00 -9.10 -7.92
C ALA A 19 5.25 -7.93 -7.28
N VAL A 20 5.98 -7.09 -6.53
CA VAL A 20 5.46 -5.83 -5.99
C VAL A 20 5.98 -4.69 -6.87
N ILE A 21 5.05 -3.94 -7.45
CA ILE A 21 5.35 -2.83 -8.35
C ILE A 21 4.98 -1.52 -7.67
N THR A 22 5.86 -0.56 -7.76
CA THR A 22 5.63 0.82 -7.29
C THR A 22 6.07 1.82 -8.33
N SER A 23 5.58 3.04 -8.25
CA SER A 23 6.03 4.17 -9.08
C SER A 23 6.15 5.44 -8.25
N VAL A 24 6.75 6.46 -8.83
CA VAL A 24 6.57 7.85 -8.38
C VAL A 24 5.19 8.34 -8.78
N ASP A 25 4.70 9.35 -8.08
CA ASP A 25 3.48 10.05 -8.47
C ASP A 25 3.68 10.80 -9.79
N ARG A 26 2.66 10.83 -10.61
CA ARG A 26 2.69 11.44 -11.94
C ARG A 26 1.61 12.50 -12.06
N ASP A 27 1.62 13.44 -11.11
CA ASP A 27 0.69 14.59 -11.10
C ASP A 27 0.88 15.53 -12.31
N ASP A 28 1.94 15.33 -13.08
CA ASP A 28 2.23 15.99 -14.34
C ASP A 28 1.40 15.46 -15.53
N LEU A 29 0.71 14.31 -15.37
CA LEU A 29 -0.12 13.71 -16.40
C LEU A 29 -1.62 13.93 -16.13
N ASP A 30 -2.41 14.12 -17.18
CA ASP A 30 -3.86 14.34 -17.09
C ASP A 30 -4.58 13.17 -16.41
N ASP A 31 -4.11 11.94 -16.64
CA ASP A 31 -4.62 10.71 -16.04
C ASP A 31 -3.83 10.26 -14.80
N LEU A 32 -2.94 11.12 -14.27
CA LEU A 32 -2.08 10.84 -13.12
C LEU A 32 -1.32 9.50 -13.23
N GLY A 33 -1.13 8.99 -14.46
CA GLY A 33 -0.44 7.75 -14.76
C GLY A 33 -1.30 6.48 -14.67
N ALA A 34 -2.62 6.59 -14.48
CA ALA A 34 -3.52 5.44 -14.30
C ALA A 34 -3.54 4.49 -15.51
N ALA A 35 -3.55 5.01 -16.75
CA ALA A 35 -3.48 4.19 -17.95
C ALA A 35 -2.13 3.46 -18.08
N HIS A 36 -1.04 4.08 -17.61
CA HIS A 36 0.27 3.44 -17.56
C HIS A 36 0.27 2.26 -16.58
N TRP A 37 -0.33 2.45 -15.39
CA TRP A 37 -0.53 1.38 -14.41
C TRP A 37 -1.31 0.21 -15.00
N ALA A 38 -2.48 0.47 -15.61
CA ALA A 38 -3.32 -0.55 -16.19
C ALA A 38 -2.60 -1.37 -17.29
N LYS A 39 -1.88 -0.68 -18.19
CA LYS A 39 -1.05 -1.34 -19.21
C LYS A 39 0.09 -2.17 -18.62
N THR A 40 0.74 -1.66 -17.57
CA THR A 40 1.83 -2.38 -16.89
C THR A 40 1.33 -3.68 -16.28
N ILE A 41 0.24 -3.64 -15.55
CA ILE A 41 -0.38 -4.83 -14.93
C ILE A 41 -0.78 -5.83 -16.00
N SER A 42 -1.46 -5.38 -17.05
CA SER A 42 -1.89 -6.24 -18.17
C SER A 42 -0.73 -6.95 -18.83
N GLU A 43 0.39 -6.24 -19.07
CA GLU A 43 1.57 -6.82 -19.73
C GLU A 43 2.31 -7.80 -18.81
N ILE A 44 2.41 -7.50 -17.50
CA ILE A 44 2.97 -8.44 -16.53
C ILE A 44 2.17 -9.74 -16.53
N LYS A 45 0.84 -9.66 -16.43
CA LYS A 45 -0.04 -10.84 -16.42
C LYS A 45 0.02 -11.63 -17.74
N ARG A 46 0.14 -10.94 -18.86
CA ARG A 46 0.26 -11.59 -20.18
C ARG A 46 1.53 -12.43 -20.32
N LEU A 47 2.67 -11.90 -19.85
CA LEU A 47 3.97 -12.59 -19.94
C LEU A 47 4.23 -13.56 -18.78
N ASN A 48 3.60 -13.33 -17.63
CA ASN A 48 3.84 -14.07 -16.38
C ASN A 48 2.51 -14.51 -15.75
N PRO A 49 1.74 -15.39 -16.37
CA PRO A 49 0.39 -15.74 -15.92
C PRO A 49 0.35 -16.37 -14.52
N GLU A 50 1.44 -17.02 -14.10
CA GLU A 50 1.56 -17.67 -12.80
C GLU A 50 2.09 -16.73 -11.70
N THR A 51 2.61 -15.55 -12.09
CA THR A 51 3.13 -14.57 -11.13
C THR A 51 2.00 -13.74 -10.57
N THR A 52 1.84 -13.74 -9.26
CA THR A 52 0.91 -12.83 -8.60
C THR A 52 1.48 -11.42 -8.55
N THR A 53 0.60 -10.43 -8.71
CA THR A 53 0.99 -9.02 -8.85
C THR A 53 0.38 -8.18 -7.74
N GLU A 54 1.22 -7.50 -6.98
CA GLU A 54 0.84 -6.43 -6.06
C GLU A 54 1.27 -5.08 -6.65
N VAL A 55 0.39 -4.08 -6.57
CA VAL A 55 0.68 -2.72 -7.03
C VAL A 55 0.47 -1.73 -5.91
N LEU A 56 1.46 -0.87 -5.63
CA LEU A 56 1.35 0.25 -4.70
C LEU A 56 1.07 1.52 -5.50
N ILE A 57 -0.17 1.99 -5.42
CA ILE A 57 -0.69 3.09 -6.22
C ILE A 57 -0.81 4.39 -5.42
N PRO A 58 -0.74 5.58 -6.08
CA PRO A 58 -1.12 6.85 -5.48
C PRO A 58 -2.64 6.92 -5.24
N ASP A 59 -3.12 8.01 -4.64
CA ASP A 59 -4.57 8.22 -4.43
C ASP A 59 -5.31 8.71 -5.69
N PHE A 60 -4.59 9.01 -6.76
CA PHE A 60 -5.12 9.62 -8.00
C PHE A 60 -6.04 10.81 -7.72
N GLN A 61 -5.73 11.60 -6.67
CA GLN A 61 -6.54 12.74 -6.20
C GLN A 61 -8.01 12.36 -5.92
N GLY A 62 -8.27 11.10 -5.60
CA GLY A 62 -9.61 10.57 -5.35
C GLY A 62 -10.49 10.42 -6.58
N LYS A 63 -9.94 10.51 -7.79
CA LYS A 63 -10.70 10.32 -9.06
C LYS A 63 -11.03 8.84 -9.24
N SER A 64 -12.29 8.50 -8.99
CA SER A 64 -12.76 7.11 -8.98
C SER A 64 -12.54 6.39 -10.31
N GLU A 65 -12.70 7.09 -11.43
CA GLU A 65 -12.48 6.57 -12.77
C GLU A 65 -11.03 6.14 -13.03
N LEU A 66 -10.05 6.85 -12.45
CA LEU A 66 -8.63 6.51 -12.58
C LEU A 66 -8.26 5.30 -11.71
N ILE A 67 -8.80 5.23 -10.50
CA ILE A 67 -8.65 4.06 -9.64
C ILE A 67 -9.27 2.83 -10.31
N GLN A 68 -10.43 3.00 -10.98
CA GLN A 68 -11.12 1.93 -11.67
C GLN A 68 -10.29 1.35 -12.82
N LEU A 69 -9.55 2.18 -13.58
CA LEU A 69 -8.64 1.68 -14.62
C LEU A 69 -7.61 0.67 -14.09
N VAL A 70 -7.08 0.92 -12.89
CA VAL A 70 -6.13 -0.01 -12.25
C VAL A 70 -6.84 -1.27 -11.78
N ILE A 71 -8.02 -1.13 -11.19
CA ILE A 71 -8.86 -2.25 -10.72
C ILE A 71 -9.22 -3.18 -11.89
N ASP A 72 -9.63 -2.61 -13.02
CA ASP A 72 -10.04 -3.35 -14.22
C ASP A 72 -8.89 -4.16 -14.86
N ALA A 73 -7.64 -3.76 -14.60
CA ALA A 73 -6.46 -4.54 -14.98
C ALA A 73 -6.25 -5.80 -14.09
N LYS A 74 -7.02 -5.93 -13.01
CA LYS A 74 -7.13 -7.11 -12.13
C LYS A 74 -5.79 -7.55 -11.53
N PRO A 75 -5.01 -6.69 -10.86
CA PRO A 75 -3.90 -7.18 -10.04
C PRO A 75 -4.44 -8.04 -8.88
N ASP A 76 -3.60 -8.86 -8.28
CA ASP A 76 -4.02 -9.72 -7.16
C ASP A 76 -4.19 -8.94 -5.85
N ILE A 77 -3.35 -7.93 -5.65
CA ILE A 77 -3.37 -7.01 -4.50
C ILE A 77 -3.20 -5.58 -5.00
N ILE A 78 -4.01 -4.66 -4.49
CA ILE A 78 -3.77 -3.23 -4.63
C ILE A 78 -3.47 -2.66 -3.24
N SER A 79 -2.31 -2.03 -3.12
CA SER A 79 -1.84 -1.33 -1.93
C SER A 79 -1.95 0.18 -2.12
N HIS A 80 -2.48 0.86 -1.11
CA HIS A 80 -2.44 2.32 -0.99
C HIS A 80 -2.20 2.68 0.47
N ASN A 81 -1.12 3.41 0.75
CA ASN A 81 -0.70 3.69 2.11
C ASN A 81 -1.46 4.87 2.72
N MET A 82 -1.84 4.73 4.00
CA MET A 82 -2.29 5.84 4.84
C MET A 82 -1.13 6.75 5.29
N GLU A 83 0.07 6.21 5.31
CA GLU A 83 1.34 6.77 5.76
C GLU A 83 1.41 7.06 7.26
N THR A 84 0.37 7.63 7.88
CA THR A 84 0.32 7.94 9.31
C THR A 84 -1.11 8.13 9.80
N VAL A 85 -1.27 8.48 11.08
CA VAL A 85 -2.56 8.73 11.74
C VAL A 85 -3.22 10.03 11.27
N ARG A 86 -4.54 10.13 11.44
CA ARG A 86 -5.37 11.24 10.97
C ARG A 86 -4.84 12.62 11.38
N ARG A 87 -4.43 12.79 12.64
CA ARG A 87 -3.95 14.07 13.19
C ARG A 87 -2.64 14.52 12.55
N ILE A 88 -1.74 13.58 12.27
CA ILE A 88 -0.39 13.86 11.75
C ILE A 88 -0.39 13.94 10.21
N SER A 89 -1.32 13.27 9.55
CA SER A 89 -1.39 13.21 8.08
C SER A 89 -1.21 14.59 7.39
N PRO A 90 -1.89 15.67 7.80
CA PRO A 90 -1.69 16.99 7.15
C PRO A 90 -0.29 17.59 7.33
N LEU A 91 0.48 17.11 8.31
CA LEU A 91 1.82 17.62 8.62
C LEU A 91 2.91 16.94 7.77
N VAL A 92 2.66 15.71 7.34
CA VAL A 92 3.65 14.87 6.64
C VAL A 92 3.30 14.57 5.18
N ARG A 93 2.02 14.77 4.81
CA ARG A 93 1.51 14.53 3.44
C ARG A 93 1.01 15.85 2.86
N SER A 94 1.79 16.48 1.99
CA SER A 94 1.49 17.82 1.45
C SER A 94 0.28 17.85 0.51
N ALA A 95 0.02 16.77 -0.23
CA ALA A 95 -1.03 16.70 -1.25
C ALA A 95 -2.11 15.66 -0.95
N ALA A 96 -1.79 14.59 -0.24
CA ALA A 96 -2.72 13.49 -0.01
C ALA A 96 -3.55 13.69 1.27
N ASN A 97 -4.83 13.35 1.20
CA ASN A 97 -5.80 13.52 2.27
C ASN A 97 -6.17 12.16 2.88
N TYR A 98 -6.23 12.10 4.23
CA TYR A 98 -6.58 10.88 4.97
C TYR A 98 -7.93 10.27 4.51
N ALA A 99 -8.96 11.11 4.37
CA ALA A 99 -10.29 10.65 3.93
C ALA A 99 -10.29 10.16 2.46
N THR A 100 -9.48 10.77 1.59
CA THR A 100 -9.30 10.32 0.20
C THR A 100 -8.64 8.94 0.17
N SER A 101 -7.59 8.73 0.96
CA SER A 101 -6.94 7.43 1.07
C SER A 101 -7.90 6.32 1.52
N LEU A 102 -8.78 6.59 2.48
CA LEU A 102 -9.82 5.63 2.89
C LEU A 102 -10.81 5.32 1.76
N LYS A 103 -11.20 6.32 0.94
CA LYS A 103 -12.06 6.10 -0.23
C LYS A 103 -11.39 5.20 -1.27
N VAL A 104 -10.09 5.37 -1.50
CA VAL A 104 -9.31 4.49 -2.41
C VAL A 104 -9.38 3.04 -1.91
N ILE A 105 -9.07 2.80 -0.65
CA ILE A 105 -9.15 1.45 -0.03
C ILE A 105 -10.55 0.86 -0.18
N LYS A 106 -11.59 1.65 0.10
CA LYS A 106 -12.98 1.21 -0.05
C LYS A 106 -13.32 0.79 -1.48
N GLN A 107 -12.90 1.59 -2.47
CA GLN A 107 -13.16 1.28 -3.86
C GLN A 107 -12.49 -0.01 -4.29
N ILE A 108 -11.22 -0.23 -3.90
CA ILE A 108 -10.47 -1.46 -4.16
C ILE A 108 -11.23 -2.66 -3.56
N ALA A 109 -11.58 -2.60 -2.27
CA ALA A 109 -12.24 -3.69 -1.58
C ALA A 109 -13.63 -4.02 -2.15
N ASN A 110 -14.41 -3.00 -2.50
CA ASN A 110 -15.76 -3.16 -3.09
C ASN A 110 -15.73 -3.84 -4.46
N ASN A 111 -14.60 -3.79 -5.18
CA ASN A 111 -14.41 -4.47 -6.45
C ASN A 111 -13.81 -5.88 -6.31
N GLY A 112 -13.74 -6.42 -5.10
CA GLY A 112 -13.30 -7.79 -4.84
C GLY A 112 -11.78 -8.00 -4.91
N ILE A 113 -10.99 -6.93 -5.02
CA ILE A 113 -9.53 -7.01 -5.00
C ILE A 113 -9.04 -6.92 -3.54
N THR A 114 -8.01 -7.68 -3.20
CA THR A 114 -7.41 -7.60 -1.88
C THR A 114 -6.79 -6.22 -1.67
N ALA A 115 -7.39 -5.43 -0.76
CA ALA A 115 -6.86 -4.13 -0.38
C ALA A 115 -5.81 -4.28 0.73
N LYS A 116 -4.69 -3.58 0.55
CA LYS A 116 -3.59 -3.49 1.50
C LYS A 116 -3.27 -2.03 1.78
N SER A 117 -2.81 -1.75 3.00
CA SER A 117 -2.36 -0.42 3.39
C SER A 117 -1.12 -0.49 4.27
N GLY A 118 -0.47 0.64 4.47
CA GLY A 118 0.69 0.78 5.33
C GLY A 118 0.70 2.10 6.08
N ILE A 119 1.27 2.06 7.28
CA ILE A 119 1.58 3.25 8.07
C ILE A 119 3.01 3.21 8.58
N MET A 120 3.53 4.38 8.84
CA MET A 120 4.77 4.58 9.58
C MET A 120 4.44 5.12 10.97
N VAL A 121 5.17 4.64 11.98
CA VAL A 121 5.07 5.07 13.37
C VAL A 121 6.37 5.73 13.83
N GLY A 122 6.31 6.52 14.90
CA GLY A 122 7.45 7.32 15.38
C GLY A 122 7.41 8.78 14.92
N LEU A 123 6.24 9.25 14.47
CA LEU A 123 5.95 10.64 14.07
C LEU A 123 5.30 11.46 15.19
N GLY A 124 5.12 10.86 16.39
CA GLY A 124 4.46 11.49 17.54
C GLY A 124 2.97 11.15 17.64
N GLU A 125 2.55 10.07 17.03
CA GLU A 125 1.23 9.47 17.22
C GLU A 125 1.14 8.77 18.58
N ARG A 126 -0.09 8.69 19.10
CA ARG A 126 -0.39 7.89 20.29
C ARG A 126 -0.80 6.48 19.89
N PRO A 127 -0.60 5.46 20.74
CA PRO A 127 -1.02 4.09 20.43
C PRO A 127 -2.49 3.98 20.03
N GLU A 128 -3.38 4.72 20.69
CA GLU A 128 -4.82 4.73 20.39
C GLU A 128 -5.12 5.25 18.98
N GLU A 129 -4.35 6.24 18.51
CA GLU A 129 -4.49 6.77 17.13
C GLU A 129 -4.09 5.74 16.08
N VAL A 130 -3.11 4.87 16.38
CA VAL A 130 -2.74 3.74 15.52
C VAL A 130 -3.89 2.73 15.45
N GLU A 131 -4.54 2.45 16.60
CA GLU A 131 -5.70 1.57 16.63
C GLU A 131 -6.91 2.16 15.90
N GLU A 132 -7.14 3.47 15.96
CA GLU A 132 -8.16 4.16 15.16
C GLU A 132 -7.93 3.98 13.67
N VAL A 133 -6.67 4.09 13.19
CA VAL A 133 -6.33 3.81 11.78
C VAL A 133 -6.66 2.37 11.40
N MET A 134 -6.38 1.41 12.29
CA MET A 134 -6.73 0.01 12.05
C MET A 134 -8.24 -0.16 11.88
N ASP A 135 -9.05 0.46 12.76
CA ASP A 135 -10.51 0.41 12.69
C ASP A 135 -11.04 1.10 11.42
N ASP A 136 -10.52 2.27 11.08
CA ASP A 136 -10.86 3.00 9.86
C ASP A 136 -10.58 2.14 8.61
N LEU A 137 -9.42 1.50 8.53
CA LEU A 137 -9.02 0.64 7.41
C LEU A 137 -9.91 -0.61 7.30
N LEU A 138 -10.18 -1.29 8.42
CA LEU A 138 -11.06 -2.46 8.45
C LEU A 138 -12.48 -2.10 8.01
N ALA A 139 -13.02 -0.96 8.45
CA ALA A 139 -14.32 -0.46 8.03
C ALA A 139 -14.41 -0.20 6.52
N GLN A 140 -13.28 0.05 5.83
CA GLN A 140 -13.22 0.15 4.38
C GLN A 140 -12.89 -1.18 3.67
N GLY A 141 -12.78 -2.28 4.39
CA GLY A 141 -12.53 -3.62 3.83
C GLY A 141 -11.07 -3.95 3.58
N CYS A 142 -10.13 -3.16 4.12
CA CYS A 142 -8.69 -3.48 4.07
C CYS A 142 -8.43 -4.83 4.74
N LYS A 143 -7.56 -5.65 4.14
CA LYS A 143 -7.26 -7.00 4.65
C LYS A 143 -5.84 -7.16 5.16
N ILE A 144 -4.91 -6.36 4.68
CA ILE A 144 -3.48 -6.47 4.98
C ILE A 144 -2.97 -5.11 5.44
N LEU A 145 -2.23 -5.09 6.54
CA LEU A 145 -1.62 -3.89 7.09
C LEU A 145 -0.12 -4.08 7.30
N THR A 146 0.66 -3.08 6.90
CA THR A 146 2.08 -2.99 7.23
C THR A 146 2.35 -1.82 8.16
N ILE A 147 3.16 -2.01 9.18
CA ILE A 147 3.55 -0.98 10.17
C ILE A 147 5.07 -0.97 10.28
N GLY A 148 5.70 0.13 9.89
CA GLY A 148 7.16 0.30 9.94
C GLY A 148 7.57 1.54 10.72
N GLN A 149 8.84 1.62 11.12
CA GLN A 149 9.40 2.82 11.72
C GLN A 149 9.58 3.91 10.66
N TYR A 150 9.12 5.12 10.97
CA TYR A 150 9.47 6.30 10.20
C TYR A 150 10.96 6.61 10.36
N LEU A 151 11.64 6.82 9.23
CA LEU A 151 13.00 7.30 9.18
C LEU A 151 13.03 8.61 8.39
N GLN A 152 13.55 9.66 8.99
CA GLN A 152 13.61 10.98 8.36
C GLN A 152 14.55 10.95 7.14
N PRO A 153 14.06 11.18 5.90
CA PRO A 153 14.90 11.08 4.70
C PRO A 153 15.97 12.17 4.63
N THR A 154 15.64 13.39 5.01
CA THR A 154 16.56 14.54 5.12
C THR A 154 16.13 15.46 6.25
N HIS A 155 16.99 16.36 6.73
CA HIS A 155 16.68 17.35 7.77
C HIS A 155 15.51 18.30 7.43
N ARG A 156 15.06 18.35 6.18
CA ARG A 156 13.92 19.15 5.75
C ARG A 156 12.58 18.45 5.91
N HIS A 157 12.59 17.12 6.09
CA HIS A 157 11.39 16.32 6.32
C HIS A 157 10.98 16.37 7.78
N TYR A 158 9.77 15.91 8.06
CA TYR A 158 9.25 15.82 9.42
C TYR A 158 10.22 15.05 10.32
N PRO A 159 10.55 15.55 11.52
CA PRO A 159 11.52 14.88 12.39
C PRO A 159 10.98 13.56 12.95
N VAL A 160 11.88 12.63 13.24
CA VAL A 160 11.51 11.45 14.05
C VAL A 160 11.21 11.94 15.46
N ALA A 161 10.00 11.69 15.94
CA ALA A 161 9.60 12.01 17.31
C ALA A 161 10.05 10.93 18.30
N GLU A 162 10.00 9.66 17.88
CA GLU A 162 10.34 8.53 18.72
C GLU A 162 10.78 7.32 17.88
N TYR A 163 11.69 6.51 18.42
CA TYR A 163 12.01 5.18 17.90
C TYR A 163 11.18 4.14 18.67
N ILE A 164 10.18 3.61 18.02
CA ILE A 164 9.23 2.65 18.61
C ILE A 164 9.93 1.33 18.92
N THR A 165 9.66 0.77 20.09
CA THR A 165 10.30 -0.48 20.54
C THR A 165 9.81 -1.69 19.74
N PRO A 166 10.63 -2.73 19.56
CA PRO A 166 10.20 -3.98 18.93
C PRO A 166 8.99 -4.62 19.62
N ASP A 167 8.84 -4.47 20.92
CA ASP A 167 7.70 -5.01 21.66
C ASP A 167 6.41 -4.26 21.35
N GLN A 168 6.46 -2.94 21.18
CA GLN A 168 5.32 -2.16 20.71
C GLN A 168 4.89 -2.58 19.29
N PHE A 169 5.83 -2.85 18.38
CA PHE A 169 5.51 -3.39 17.07
C PHE A 169 4.80 -4.75 17.16
N LYS A 170 5.25 -5.64 18.06
CA LYS A 170 4.56 -6.93 18.31
C LYS A 170 3.15 -6.74 18.87
N GLN A 171 2.96 -5.73 19.74
CA GLN A 171 1.62 -5.38 20.24
C GLN A 171 0.72 -4.91 19.10
N TYR A 172 1.17 -3.99 18.24
CA TYR A 172 0.39 -3.55 17.07
C TYR A 172 0.01 -4.72 16.16
N ARG A 173 0.95 -5.64 15.91
CA ARG A 173 0.63 -6.87 15.14
C ARG A 173 -0.48 -7.68 15.80
N THR A 174 -0.37 -7.93 17.09
CA THR A 174 -1.35 -8.70 17.86
C THR A 174 -2.73 -8.04 17.86
N ILE A 175 -2.78 -6.71 18.07
CA ILE A 175 -4.01 -5.93 18.06
C ILE A 175 -4.66 -5.97 16.69
N GLY A 176 -3.90 -5.71 15.62
CA GLY A 176 -4.44 -5.71 14.26
C GLY A 176 -5.03 -7.06 13.84
N LEU A 177 -4.35 -8.17 14.17
CA LEU A 177 -4.88 -9.52 13.93
C LEU A 177 -6.16 -9.78 14.73
N LYS A 178 -6.22 -9.37 16.01
CA LYS A 178 -7.42 -9.50 16.84
C LYS A 178 -8.59 -8.65 16.31
N LYS A 179 -8.31 -7.47 15.77
CA LYS A 179 -9.33 -6.60 15.16
C LYS A 179 -9.91 -7.20 13.86
N GLY A 180 -9.20 -8.11 13.18
CA GLY A 180 -9.72 -8.83 12.01
C GLY A 180 -8.94 -8.61 10.70
N PHE A 181 -7.77 -8.01 10.73
CA PHE A 181 -6.89 -8.06 9.57
C PHE A 181 -6.49 -9.52 9.28
N ARG A 182 -6.45 -9.88 8.00
CA ARG A 182 -5.98 -11.19 7.56
C ARG A 182 -4.49 -11.36 7.80
N GLU A 183 -3.72 -10.27 7.61
CA GLU A 183 -2.28 -10.23 7.81
C GLU A 183 -1.85 -8.85 8.33
N VAL A 184 -0.91 -8.86 9.28
CA VAL A 184 -0.27 -7.65 9.80
C VAL A 184 1.23 -7.88 9.89
N GLU A 185 2.00 -7.18 9.08
CA GLU A 185 3.46 -7.12 9.21
C GLU A 185 3.85 -5.86 9.97
N SER A 186 4.47 -6.04 11.14
CA SER A 186 4.77 -4.92 12.04
C SER A 186 6.14 -5.13 12.69
N ALA A 187 7.13 -4.34 12.27
CA ALA A 187 8.47 -4.31 12.83
C ALA A 187 9.23 -3.04 12.36
N PRO A 188 10.34 -2.65 13.02
CA PRO A 188 11.05 -1.42 12.67
C PRO A 188 11.47 -1.31 11.19
N LEU A 189 11.89 -2.41 10.57
CA LEU A 189 12.37 -2.42 9.19
C LEU A 189 11.30 -2.81 8.16
N VAL A 190 10.04 -2.98 8.58
CA VAL A 190 8.94 -3.27 7.66
C VAL A 190 8.76 -2.12 6.67
N ARG A 191 8.56 -2.48 5.41
CA ARG A 191 8.17 -1.63 4.29
C ARG A 191 6.98 -2.27 3.56
N SER A 192 6.32 -1.55 2.67
CA SER A 192 5.13 -2.05 1.97
C SER A 192 5.35 -3.39 1.23
N SER A 193 6.56 -3.66 0.74
CA SER A 193 6.91 -4.91 0.07
C SER A 193 7.42 -6.03 0.98
N TYR A 194 7.53 -5.78 2.30
CA TYR A 194 8.11 -6.74 3.23
C TYR A 194 7.25 -8.02 3.32
N HIS A 195 7.86 -9.18 3.04
CA HIS A 195 7.20 -10.49 3.03
C HIS A 195 5.90 -10.56 2.21
N ALA A 196 5.80 -9.74 1.16
CA ALA A 196 4.57 -9.64 0.36
C ALA A 196 4.13 -10.99 -0.26
N GLU A 197 5.09 -11.89 -0.52
CA GLU A 197 4.82 -13.26 -1.01
C GLU A 197 3.98 -14.10 -0.03
N LYS A 198 3.99 -13.78 1.27
CA LYS A 198 3.17 -14.49 2.27
C LYS A 198 1.70 -14.11 2.18
N HIS A 199 1.41 -12.91 1.68
CA HIS A 199 0.05 -12.38 1.60
C HIS A 199 -0.85 -13.14 0.62
N ILE A 200 -0.28 -14.01 -0.24
CA ILE A 200 -0.95 -14.71 -1.34
C ILE A 200 -1.33 -16.14 -0.98
N LYS A 201 -0.71 -16.75 0.03
CA LYS A 201 -0.88 -18.20 0.35
C LYS A 201 -2.30 -18.63 0.74
N PHE A 202 -3.29 -17.78 0.56
CA PHE A 202 -4.69 -18.02 0.93
C PHE A 202 -5.65 -18.02 -0.26
N LYS A 203 -5.19 -18.42 -1.46
CA LYS A 203 -6.09 -18.88 -2.52
C LYS A 203 -6.49 -20.32 -2.18
N GLY A 204 -7.44 -20.46 -1.27
CA GLY A 204 -8.10 -21.70 -0.92
C GLY A 204 -9.58 -21.46 -0.88
#